data_f730281314063c5bb885013a52b53f09
#
_entry.id   f730281314063c5bb885013a52b53f09
#
_cell.length_a   1.000
_cell.length_b   1.000
_cell.length_c   1.000
_cell.angle_alpha   90.00
_cell.angle_beta   90.00
_cell.angle_gamma   90.00
#
_symmetry.space_group_name_H-M   'P 1'
#
loop_
_entity.id
_entity.type
_entity.pdbx_description
1 polymer ?
#
loop_
_entity_poly.entity_id
_entity_poly.type
_entity_poly.pdbx_seq_one_letter_code
_entity_poly.pdbx_strand_id
1 'polypeptide(L)'
;MQLTFDDDVEAFRAEFAAFLDEHTPSEALTRERPRSVSHMPQWARDWQRLLFDQGWLLPAQPPEFGGRNATVLQQFVHLDELCRRRIFHSFNPQGVNIVATSLISFGTSEQKQQWAVPVLRGEKTASLGMSEPNAGSDLASLRTRAVRDGDDFIVTGQKVWTSGAHDADYLLAFVRTDPDAPKHKGISALVIPTDSEGLVCRPFGDIASADNLDFNEVFFTDVRVPAENLVGELNQGWRVANGSLGQERTMMWLLFADRLDNLIADCRPQSPVGQDQYASMIIDYHALRALGSAALGRAARGEADTSSISLLKLMGSEAECRAADVVLSTSGIDGLLHPVTGRYQHMNNDEYFASSFERYTRGVAATIAGGTSEIQRNIIAQHVLGLPRG
;
A
#
# COMPACT_ATOMS: atom_id res chain seq x y z
N MET A 1 -20.86 -6.83 -18.04
CA MET A 1 -21.49 -5.52 -17.82
C MET A 1 -20.51 -4.50 -18.38
N GLN A 2 -20.86 -3.82 -19.44
CA GLN A 2 -20.04 -2.75 -20.00
C GLN A 2 -20.42 -1.49 -19.25
N LEU A 3 -19.53 -1.00 -18.39
CA LEU A 3 -19.71 0.30 -17.76
C LEU A 3 -19.36 1.36 -18.81
N THR A 4 -20.33 2.10 -19.29
CA THR A 4 -20.11 3.35 -19.99
C THR A 4 -20.04 4.45 -18.95
N PHE A 5 -18.94 5.18 -18.92
CA PHE A 5 -18.81 6.36 -18.08
C PHE A 5 -19.35 7.60 -18.83
N ASP A 6 -19.62 8.65 -18.07
CA ASP A 6 -19.99 9.93 -18.64
C ASP A 6 -18.81 10.54 -19.43
N ASP A 7 -19.10 11.43 -20.35
CA ASP A 7 -18.12 12.01 -21.30
C ASP A 7 -16.92 12.67 -20.59
N ASP A 8 -17.13 13.28 -19.42
CA ASP A 8 -16.07 13.91 -18.62
C ASP A 8 -15.09 12.89 -18.03
N VAL A 9 -15.57 11.71 -17.65
CA VAL A 9 -14.73 10.61 -17.13
C VAL A 9 -13.94 9.96 -18.24
N GLU A 10 -14.56 9.76 -19.43
CA GLU A 10 -13.86 9.23 -20.60
C GLU A 10 -12.84 10.23 -21.17
N ALA A 11 -13.15 11.52 -21.15
CA ALA A 11 -12.19 12.57 -21.52
C ALA A 11 -10.97 12.58 -20.57
N PHE A 12 -11.20 12.45 -19.26
CA PHE A 12 -10.13 12.34 -18.26
C PHE A 12 -9.27 11.09 -18.50
N ARG A 13 -9.89 9.93 -18.80
CA ARG A 13 -9.18 8.69 -19.17
C ARG A 13 -8.29 8.92 -20.40
N ALA A 14 -8.86 9.52 -21.46
CA ALA A 14 -8.14 9.75 -22.71
C ALA A 14 -6.95 10.70 -22.54
N GLU A 15 -7.10 11.76 -21.74
CA GLU A 15 -6.03 12.70 -21.42
C GLU A 15 -4.89 11.98 -20.66
N PHE A 16 -5.23 11.16 -19.66
CA PHE A 16 -4.23 10.42 -18.92
C PHE A 16 -3.53 9.35 -19.76
N ALA A 17 -4.29 8.62 -20.59
CA ALA A 17 -3.72 7.64 -21.51
C ALA A 17 -2.73 8.28 -22.48
N ALA A 18 -3.06 9.44 -23.09
CA ALA A 18 -2.16 10.19 -23.94
C ALA A 18 -0.90 10.65 -23.21
N PHE A 19 -1.05 11.13 -21.97
CA PHE A 19 0.09 11.50 -21.12
C PHE A 19 1.02 10.29 -20.86
N LEU A 20 0.48 9.12 -20.55
CA LEU A 20 1.28 7.90 -20.36
C LEU A 20 1.99 7.47 -21.65
N ASP A 21 1.33 7.57 -22.81
CA ASP A 21 1.93 7.24 -24.11
C ASP A 21 3.13 8.13 -24.44
N GLU A 22 3.07 9.40 -24.06
CA GLU A 22 4.13 10.38 -24.34
C GLU A 22 5.28 10.33 -23.34
N HIS A 23 4.98 10.09 -22.05
CA HIS A 23 5.94 10.38 -20.96
C HIS A 23 6.44 9.16 -20.20
N THR A 24 5.89 7.95 -20.41
CA THR A 24 6.36 6.77 -19.72
C THR A 24 7.86 6.54 -20.00
N PRO A 25 8.71 6.45 -18.96
CA PRO A 25 10.15 6.25 -19.15
C PRO A 25 10.48 5.01 -19.96
N SER A 26 11.43 5.09 -20.86
CA SER A 26 11.86 3.95 -21.66
C SER A 26 12.67 2.94 -20.84
N GLU A 27 12.71 1.67 -21.28
CA GLU A 27 13.50 0.61 -20.65
C GLU A 27 14.98 0.98 -20.48
N ALA A 28 15.53 1.75 -21.42
CA ALA A 28 16.93 2.18 -21.34
C ALA A 28 17.21 3.11 -20.15
N LEU A 29 16.21 3.92 -19.74
CA LEU A 29 16.32 4.84 -18.61
C LEU A 29 16.11 4.13 -17.26
N THR A 30 15.35 3.02 -17.24
CA THR A 30 14.92 2.33 -16.03
C THR A 30 15.81 1.13 -15.65
N ARG A 31 17.08 1.14 -16.07
CA ARG A 31 18.01 0.04 -15.82
C ARG A 31 18.41 -0.11 -14.35
N GLU A 32 18.50 1.00 -13.64
CA GLU A 32 18.74 0.97 -12.19
C GLU A 32 17.47 0.61 -11.48
N ARG A 33 17.48 -0.49 -10.73
CA ARG A 33 16.32 -0.99 -10.00
C ARG A 33 16.22 -0.38 -8.62
N PRO A 34 14.99 -0.10 -8.14
CA PRO A 34 14.76 0.04 -6.71
C PRO A 34 15.20 -1.23 -5.96
N ARG A 35 15.98 -1.07 -4.88
CA ARG A 35 16.43 -2.18 -4.02
C ARG A 35 15.52 -2.36 -2.79
N SER A 36 14.67 -1.40 -2.51
CA SER A 36 13.61 -1.45 -1.50
C SER A 36 12.48 -0.52 -1.93
N VAL A 37 11.32 -0.59 -1.26
CA VAL A 37 10.17 0.30 -1.50
C VAL A 37 10.41 1.77 -1.06
N SER A 38 11.58 2.09 -0.54
CA SER A 38 12.00 3.47 -0.24
C SER A 38 13.25 3.89 -0.99
N HIS A 39 13.92 2.98 -1.71
CA HIS A 39 15.01 3.33 -2.59
C HIS A 39 14.47 3.79 -3.95
N MET A 40 14.62 5.06 -4.24
CA MET A 40 14.18 5.64 -5.51
C MET A 40 15.39 6.06 -6.35
N PRO A 41 15.72 5.31 -7.43
CA PRO A 41 16.67 5.76 -8.45
C PRO A 41 16.24 7.10 -9.06
N GLN A 42 17.19 7.84 -9.66
CA GLN A 42 16.90 9.18 -10.18
C GLN A 42 15.75 9.18 -11.19
N TRP A 43 15.70 8.20 -12.09
CA TRP A 43 14.61 8.09 -13.07
C TRP A 43 13.21 7.92 -12.40
N ALA A 44 13.14 7.20 -11.28
CA ALA A 44 11.90 7.00 -10.53
C ALA A 44 11.48 8.29 -9.81
N ARG A 45 12.44 9.06 -9.30
CA ARG A 45 12.21 10.40 -8.73
C ARG A 45 11.71 11.37 -9.78
N ASP A 46 12.35 11.39 -10.95
CA ASP A 46 11.95 12.26 -12.07
C ASP A 46 10.57 11.92 -12.60
N TRP A 47 10.25 10.63 -12.71
CA TRP A 47 8.92 10.15 -13.08
C TRP A 47 7.85 10.59 -12.08
N GLN A 48 8.07 10.36 -10.78
CA GLN A 48 7.13 10.76 -9.75
C GLN A 48 6.95 12.28 -9.68
N ARG A 49 8.03 13.04 -9.85
CA ARG A 49 7.97 14.50 -9.93
C ARG A 49 7.15 14.97 -11.13
N LEU A 50 7.34 14.36 -12.30
CA LEU A 50 6.55 14.68 -13.48
C LEU A 50 5.05 14.42 -13.25
N LEU A 51 4.71 13.27 -12.67
CA LEU A 51 3.32 12.98 -12.28
C LEU A 51 2.76 14.02 -11.30
N PHE A 52 3.54 14.42 -10.31
CA PHE A 52 3.16 15.45 -9.34
C PHE A 52 2.91 16.80 -10.05
N ASP A 53 3.87 17.27 -10.82
CA ASP A 53 3.81 18.58 -11.50
C ASP A 53 2.66 18.66 -12.52
N GLN A 54 2.25 17.52 -13.11
CA GLN A 54 1.13 17.40 -14.05
C GLN A 54 -0.20 17.02 -13.37
N GLY A 55 -0.22 16.85 -12.04
CA GLY A 55 -1.42 16.51 -11.28
C GLY A 55 -1.89 15.06 -11.41
N TRP A 56 -1.04 14.17 -11.91
CA TRP A 56 -1.37 12.76 -12.11
C TRP A 56 -0.89 11.83 -11.00
N LEU A 57 -0.15 12.33 -10.00
CA LEU A 57 0.37 11.45 -8.93
C LEU A 57 -0.74 10.94 -8.01
N LEU A 58 -1.52 11.85 -7.46
CA LEU A 58 -2.66 11.56 -6.57
C LEU A 58 -3.89 12.34 -7.06
N PRO A 59 -4.56 11.90 -8.13
CA PRO A 59 -5.56 12.70 -8.83
C PRO A 59 -6.71 13.19 -7.96
N ALA A 60 -7.03 12.48 -6.86
CA ALA A 60 -8.03 12.89 -5.89
C ALA A 60 -7.65 14.14 -5.10
N GLN A 61 -6.36 14.39 -4.92
CA GLN A 61 -5.88 15.50 -4.11
C GLN A 61 -6.01 16.84 -4.85
N PRO A 62 -5.98 17.97 -4.13
CA PRO A 62 -5.86 19.29 -4.74
C PRO A 62 -4.53 19.45 -5.50
N PRO A 63 -4.44 20.43 -6.44
CA PRO A 63 -3.24 20.65 -7.25
C PRO A 63 -1.96 20.88 -6.46
N GLU A 64 -2.02 21.53 -5.30
CA GLU A 64 -0.87 21.76 -4.43
C GLU A 64 -0.24 20.48 -3.88
N PHE A 65 -0.95 19.35 -3.96
CA PHE A 65 -0.49 18.01 -3.56
C PHE A 65 -0.39 17.04 -4.74
N GLY A 66 -0.23 17.57 -5.96
CA GLY A 66 -0.02 16.75 -7.16
C GLY A 66 -1.27 16.06 -7.68
N GLY A 67 -2.45 16.66 -7.45
CA GLY A 67 -3.74 16.14 -7.87
C GLY A 67 -4.53 17.10 -8.77
N ARG A 68 -5.80 16.75 -9.02
CA ARG A 68 -6.74 17.45 -9.91
C ARG A 68 -8.14 17.55 -9.30
N ASN A 69 -8.32 17.28 -8.01
CA ASN A 69 -9.63 17.13 -7.35
C ASN A 69 -10.54 16.12 -8.08
N ALA A 70 -9.95 15.02 -8.56
CA ALA A 70 -10.63 14.03 -9.37
C ALA A 70 -11.74 13.32 -8.59
N THR A 71 -12.88 13.12 -9.25
CA THR A 71 -14.00 12.33 -8.71
C THR A 71 -13.60 10.87 -8.51
N VAL A 72 -14.38 10.10 -7.76
CA VAL A 72 -14.09 8.68 -7.53
C VAL A 72 -14.07 7.86 -8.82
N LEU A 73 -14.87 8.23 -9.83
CA LEU A 73 -14.86 7.58 -11.14
C LEU A 73 -13.61 7.93 -11.95
N GLN A 74 -13.17 9.18 -11.89
CA GLN A 74 -11.90 9.61 -12.52
C GLN A 74 -10.69 8.95 -11.85
N GLN A 75 -10.70 8.78 -10.51
CA GLN A 75 -9.68 8.00 -9.80
C GLN A 75 -9.66 6.53 -10.25
N PHE A 76 -10.85 5.95 -10.46
CA PHE A 76 -10.95 4.58 -10.95
C PHE A 76 -10.33 4.44 -12.35
N VAL A 77 -10.68 5.29 -13.31
CA VAL A 77 -10.13 5.19 -14.66
C VAL A 77 -8.62 5.47 -14.70
N HIS A 78 -8.12 6.35 -13.82
CA HIS A 78 -6.69 6.58 -13.65
C HIS A 78 -5.97 5.30 -13.19
N LEU A 79 -6.44 4.65 -12.12
CA LEU A 79 -5.82 3.43 -11.62
C LEU A 79 -5.97 2.26 -12.62
N ASP A 80 -7.12 2.15 -13.30
CA ASP A 80 -7.36 1.14 -14.34
C ASP A 80 -6.37 1.29 -15.52
N GLU A 81 -6.05 2.53 -15.95
CA GLU A 81 -5.03 2.76 -16.97
C GLU A 81 -3.61 2.39 -16.50
N LEU A 82 -3.25 2.68 -15.27
CA LEU A 82 -1.98 2.25 -14.68
C LEU A 82 -1.87 0.71 -14.64
N CYS A 83 -2.92 0.02 -14.18
CA CYS A 83 -2.99 -1.44 -14.14
C CYS A 83 -2.86 -2.03 -15.55
N ARG A 84 -3.67 -1.60 -16.52
CA ARG A 84 -3.66 -2.09 -17.91
C ARG A 84 -2.29 -1.95 -18.58
N ARG A 85 -1.57 -0.89 -18.26
CA ARG A 85 -0.24 -0.59 -18.82
C ARG A 85 0.88 -1.14 -17.96
N ARG A 86 0.57 -1.68 -16.78
CA ARG A 86 1.54 -2.17 -15.79
C ARG A 86 2.56 -1.09 -15.41
N ILE A 87 2.07 0.11 -15.10
CA ILE A 87 2.88 1.27 -14.74
C ILE A 87 2.65 1.62 -13.28
N PHE A 88 3.74 1.78 -12.52
CA PHE A 88 3.69 2.32 -11.16
C PHE A 88 3.76 3.86 -11.18
N HIS A 89 2.88 4.49 -10.42
CA HIS A 89 2.93 5.94 -10.22
C HIS A 89 4.03 6.34 -9.22
N SER A 90 4.42 5.44 -8.32
CA SER A 90 5.47 5.68 -7.32
C SER A 90 6.19 4.39 -6.95
N PHE A 91 7.49 4.51 -6.74
CA PHE A 91 8.36 3.46 -6.19
C PHE A 91 8.58 3.62 -4.67
N ASN A 92 7.87 4.57 -4.03
CA ASN A 92 7.72 4.66 -2.58
C ASN A 92 6.22 4.69 -2.22
N PRO A 93 5.48 3.58 -2.44
CA PRO A 93 4.03 3.55 -2.30
C PRO A 93 3.56 3.85 -0.87
N GLN A 94 4.27 3.39 0.16
CA GLN A 94 3.93 3.73 1.55
C GLN A 94 4.11 5.22 1.84
N GLY A 95 5.18 5.81 1.33
CA GLY A 95 5.43 7.25 1.46
C GLY A 95 4.34 8.09 0.82
N VAL A 96 4.00 7.77 -0.44
CA VAL A 96 3.01 8.54 -1.22
C VAL A 96 1.58 8.27 -0.75
N ASN A 97 1.16 7.00 -0.68
CA ASN A 97 -0.25 6.65 -0.49
C ASN A 97 -0.69 6.66 0.97
N ILE A 98 0.25 6.51 1.94
CA ILE A 98 -0.10 6.43 3.35
C ILE A 98 0.49 7.60 4.13
N VAL A 99 1.80 7.80 4.11
CA VAL A 99 2.45 8.82 4.95
C VAL A 99 2.08 10.23 4.49
N ALA A 100 2.25 10.55 3.20
CA ALA A 100 1.90 11.88 2.68
C ALA A 100 0.41 12.17 2.79
N THR A 101 -0.47 11.22 2.50
CA THR A 101 -1.93 11.40 2.65
C THR A 101 -2.36 11.54 4.11
N SER A 102 -1.67 10.88 5.05
CA SER A 102 -1.87 11.11 6.49
C SER A 102 -1.53 12.55 6.88
N LEU A 103 -0.38 13.03 6.41
CA LEU A 103 0.06 14.41 6.66
C LEU A 103 -0.88 15.43 6.01
N ILE A 104 -1.35 15.19 4.78
CA ILE A 104 -2.35 16.05 4.13
C ILE A 104 -3.64 16.12 4.95
N SER A 105 -4.09 15.01 5.51
CA SER A 105 -5.37 14.92 6.22
C SER A 105 -5.30 15.43 7.66
N PHE A 106 -4.18 15.26 8.36
CA PHE A 106 -4.05 15.46 9.80
C PHE A 106 -2.92 16.40 10.20
N GLY A 107 -1.97 16.68 9.32
CA GLY A 107 -0.84 17.57 9.60
C GLY A 107 -1.18 19.05 9.54
N THR A 108 -0.34 19.87 10.17
CA THR A 108 -0.38 21.34 10.04
C THR A 108 0.07 21.76 8.64
N SER A 109 -0.14 23.04 8.30
CA SER A 109 0.34 23.57 7.00
C SER A 109 1.86 23.46 6.86
N GLU A 110 2.59 23.67 7.95
CA GLU A 110 4.04 23.55 8.01
C GLU A 110 4.47 22.10 7.79
N GLN A 111 3.82 21.13 8.45
CA GLN A 111 4.10 19.71 8.29
C GLN A 111 3.81 19.21 6.87
N LYS A 112 2.73 19.69 6.24
CA LYS A 112 2.43 19.37 4.84
C LYS A 112 3.55 19.81 3.91
N GLN A 113 4.06 21.03 4.08
CA GLN A 113 5.14 21.56 3.25
C GLN A 113 6.48 20.90 3.57
N GLN A 114 6.77 20.64 4.85
CA GLN A 114 8.05 20.08 5.28
C GLN A 114 8.19 18.59 4.97
N TRP A 115 7.10 17.82 5.09
CA TRP A 115 7.15 16.37 5.05
C TRP A 115 6.36 15.75 3.88
N ALA A 116 5.10 16.19 3.62
CA ALA A 116 4.27 15.58 2.58
C ALA A 116 4.73 15.96 1.18
N VAL A 117 4.88 17.25 0.90
CA VAL A 117 5.25 17.74 -0.44
C VAL A 117 6.57 17.18 -0.94
N PRO A 118 7.69 17.13 -0.16
CA PRO A 118 8.93 16.52 -0.62
C PRO A 118 8.80 15.02 -0.95
N VAL A 119 7.97 14.26 -0.23
CA VAL A 119 7.69 12.86 -0.58
C VAL A 119 6.90 12.77 -1.88
N LEU A 120 5.86 13.56 -2.05
CA LEU A 120 5.06 13.57 -3.26
C LEU A 120 5.88 13.98 -4.49
N ARG A 121 6.83 14.90 -4.34
CA ARG A 121 7.75 15.30 -5.40
C ARG A 121 8.91 14.33 -5.65
N GLY A 122 8.98 13.22 -4.91
CA GLY A 122 10.08 12.26 -5.02
C GLY A 122 11.43 12.79 -4.52
N GLU A 123 11.45 13.90 -3.79
CA GLU A 123 12.67 14.50 -3.20
C GLU A 123 13.10 13.75 -1.93
N LYS A 124 12.12 13.26 -1.18
CA LYS A 124 12.26 12.46 0.04
C LYS A 124 11.45 11.17 -0.08
N THR A 125 11.81 10.20 0.74
CA THR A 125 11.06 8.95 0.89
C THR A 125 10.64 8.74 2.33
N ALA A 126 9.52 8.05 2.52
CA ALA A 126 8.99 7.78 3.84
C ALA A 126 8.55 6.33 3.99
N SER A 127 8.62 5.82 5.21
CA SER A 127 8.16 4.50 5.59
C SER A 127 7.20 4.56 6.79
N LEU A 128 6.49 3.45 7.05
CA LEU A 128 5.40 3.38 8.02
C LEU A 128 5.75 2.45 9.18
N GLY A 129 5.98 3.01 10.37
CA GLY A 129 6.30 2.28 11.59
C GLY A 129 5.06 1.99 12.44
N MET A 130 4.31 0.91 12.10
CA MET A 130 3.09 0.51 12.84
C MET A 130 3.33 -0.68 13.74
N SER A 131 3.56 -1.85 13.16
CA SER A 131 3.62 -3.14 13.85
C SER A 131 4.82 -3.27 14.78
N GLU A 132 4.64 -4.04 15.85
CA GLU A 132 5.68 -4.44 16.79
C GLU A 132 5.74 -5.97 16.88
N PRO A 133 6.81 -6.57 17.40
CA PRO A 133 6.91 -8.03 17.53
C PRO A 133 5.69 -8.69 18.20
N ASN A 134 5.03 -7.99 19.13
CA ASN A 134 3.86 -8.46 19.86
C ASN A 134 2.56 -7.69 19.55
N ALA A 135 2.55 -6.82 18.56
CA ALA A 135 1.38 -6.00 18.19
C ALA A 135 1.27 -5.83 16.67
N GLY A 136 0.66 -6.82 16.01
CA GLY A 136 0.29 -6.78 14.60
C GLY A 136 -1.21 -6.59 14.43
N SER A 137 -2.00 -7.68 14.43
CA SER A 137 -3.47 -7.59 14.36
C SER A 137 -4.09 -6.84 15.54
N ASP A 138 -3.56 -7.00 16.76
CA ASP A 138 -3.89 -6.16 17.92
C ASP A 138 -2.95 -4.94 17.98
N LEU A 139 -2.95 -4.12 16.92
CA LEU A 139 -2.11 -2.92 16.83
C LEU A 139 -2.33 -1.97 18.01
N ALA A 140 -3.56 -1.92 18.53
CA ALA A 140 -3.89 -1.09 19.69
C ALA A 140 -3.10 -1.48 20.96
N SER A 141 -2.46 -2.64 20.98
CA SER A 141 -1.57 -3.09 22.08
C SER A 141 -0.11 -2.69 21.90
N LEU A 142 0.23 -1.84 20.94
CA LEU A 142 1.60 -1.35 20.74
C LEU A 142 2.18 -0.72 22.01
N ARG A 143 3.50 -0.89 22.20
CA ARG A 143 4.24 -0.54 23.44
C ARG A 143 5.42 0.40 23.21
N THR A 144 5.84 0.66 21.97
CA THR A 144 6.83 1.70 21.70
C THR A 144 6.34 2.99 22.33
N ARG A 145 7.00 3.44 23.39
CA ARG A 145 6.56 4.60 24.18
C ARG A 145 7.17 5.88 23.66
N ALA A 146 6.44 6.98 23.83
CA ALA A 146 6.97 8.33 23.66
C ALA A 146 6.59 9.15 24.89
N VAL A 147 7.59 9.58 25.65
CA VAL A 147 7.42 10.34 26.88
C VAL A 147 7.77 11.80 26.61
N ARG A 148 6.91 12.72 27.02
CA ARG A 148 7.16 14.16 26.86
C ARG A 148 8.32 14.59 27.75
N ASP A 149 9.29 15.30 27.16
CA ASP A 149 10.42 15.93 27.84
C ASP A 149 10.64 17.35 27.29
N GLY A 150 10.08 18.34 27.96
CA GLY A 150 10.07 19.71 27.48
C GLY A 150 9.35 19.85 26.14
N ASP A 151 10.06 20.34 25.12
CA ASP A 151 9.55 20.53 23.77
C ASP A 151 9.75 19.31 22.85
N ASP A 152 10.19 18.18 23.42
CA ASP A 152 10.45 16.96 22.71
C ASP A 152 9.63 15.77 23.24
N PHE A 153 9.61 14.68 22.48
CA PHE A 153 9.29 13.33 22.93
C PHE A 153 10.56 12.47 22.96
N ILE A 154 10.71 11.65 23.99
CA ILE A 154 11.74 10.60 24.03
C ILE A 154 11.07 9.28 23.67
N VAL A 155 11.49 8.73 22.51
CA VAL A 155 10.90 7.51 21.95
C VAL A 155 11.80 6.31 22.24
N THR A 156 11.20 5.27 22.86
CA THR A 156 11.91 4.02 23.19
C THR A 156 11.03 2.82 22.87
N GLY A 157 11.57 1.84 22.11
CA GLY A 157 10.83 0.64 21.72
C GLY A 157 11.35 0.02 20.44
N GLN A 158 10.49 -0.75 19.78
CA GLN A 158 10.84 -1.48 18.56
C GLN A 158 9.63 -1.56 17.61
N LYS A 159 9.89 -1.38 16.32
CA LYS A 159 8.94 -1.71 15.24
C LYS A 159 9.49 -2.87 14.41
N VAL A 160 8.59 -3.57 13.71
CA VAL A 160 8.92 -4.66 12.80
C VAL A 160 8.04 -4.61 11.56
N TRP A 161 8.46 -5.25 10.48
CA TRP A 161 7.79 -5.22 9.18
C TRP A 161 7.70 -3.82 8.56
N THR A 162 8.65 -2.96 8.91
CA THR A 162 8.73 -1.58 8.42
C THR A 162 9.42 -1.58 7.07
N SER A 163 8.65 -1.68 5.98
CA SER A 163 9.19 -1.82 4.62
C SER A 163 10.01 -0.60 4.22
N GLY A 164 11.22 -0.84 3.70
CA GLY A 164 12.11 0.19 3.17
C GLY A 164 12.66 1.18 4.21
N ALA A 165 12.54 0.93 5.52
CA ALA A 165 12.94 1.89 6.56
C ALA A 165 14.42 2.29 6.49
N HIS A 166 15.30 1.37 6.08
CA HIS A 166 16.75 1.62 5.97
C HIS A 166 17.15 2.54 4.81
N ASP A 167 16.26 2.74 3.84
CA ASP A 167 16.44 3.64 2.70
C ASP A 167 15.52 4.88 2.79
N ALA A 168 14.60 4.93 3.76
CA ALA A 168 13.68 6.04 3.94
C ALA A 168 14.34 7.23 4.64
N ASP A 169 13.97 8.45 4.28
CA ASP A 169 14.41 9.67 4.96
C ASP A 169 13.75 9.84 6.32
N TYR A 170 12.49 9.37 6.49
CA TYR A 170 11.77 9.41 7.77
C TYR A 170 10.66 8.36 7.87
N LEU A 171 10.21 8.16 9.08
CA LEU A 171 9.10 7.26 9.43
C LEU A 171 7.91 8.06 9.93
N LEU A 172 6.69 7.63 9.55
CA LEU A 172 5.50 7.93 10.33
C LEU A 172 5.31 6.78 11.34
N ALA A 173 5.67 7.00 12.60
CA ALA A 173 5.65 5.99 13.64
C ALA A 173 4.47 6.17 14.60
N PHE A 174 3.76 5.08 14.91
CA PHE A 174 2.69 5.04 15.91
C PHE A 174 3.26 4.61 17.26
N VAL A 175 3.07 5.44 18.29
CA VAL A 175 3.71 5.30 19.59
C VAL A 175 2.71 5.44 20.73
N ARG A 176 3.03 4.85 21.89
CA ARG A 176 2.24 4.97 23.11
C ARG A 176 2.65 6.22 23.88
N THR A 177 1.76 7.22 23.89
CA THR A 177 1.96 8.48 24.62
C THR A 177 1.21 8.52 25.97
N ASP A 178 0.17 7.68 26.11
CA ASP A 178 -0.55 7.51 27.37
C ASP A 178 -0.77 6.01 27.66
N PRO A 179 0.01 5.40 28.55
CA PRO A 179 -0.09 3.99 28.88
C PRO A 179 -1.34 3.64 29.73
N ASP A 180 -1.93 4.61 30.40
CA ASP A 180 -3.07 4.42 31.31
C ASP A 180 -4.41 4.58 30.61
N ALA A 181 -4.40 5.17 29.41
CA ALA A 181 -5.61 5.33 28.59
C ALA A 181 -6.09 3.98 28.01
N PRO A 182 -7.40 3.85 27.70
CA PRO A 182 -7.89 2.73 26.90
C PRO A 182 -7.07 2.54 25.62
N LYS A 183 -6.79 1.29 25.22
CA LYS A 183 -5.83 0.90 24.18
C LYS A 183 -5.75 1.86 22.97
N HIS A 184 -6.92 2.22 22.40
CA HIS A 184 -6.98 3.06 21.20
C HIS A 184 -6.79 4.56 21.47
N LYS A 185 -6.91 5.01 22.73
CA LYS A 185 -6.92 6.43 23.11
C LYS A 185 -5.59 6.95 23.64
N GLY A 186 -4.56 6.10 23.74
CA GLY A 186 -3.24 6.50 24.23
C GLY A 186 -2.16 6.39 23.15
N ILE A 187 -2.53 6.41 21.88
CA ILE A 187 -1.62 6.29 20.74
C ILE A 187 -1.50 7.64 20.05
N SER A 188 -0.28 8.03 19.69
CA SER A 188 0.02 9.20 18.85
C SER A 188 0.81 8.80 17.61
N ALA A 189 0.83 9.66 16.60
CA ALA A 189 1.60 9.50 15.39
C ALA A 189 2.71 10.56 15.34
N LEU A 190 3.96 10.15 15.14
CA LEU A 190 5.13 11.04 15.08
C LEU A 190 5.86 10.85 13.76
N VAL A 191 6.29 11.95 13.14
CA VAL A 191 7.29 11.91 12.06
C VAL A 191 8.67 11.87 12.71
N ILE A 192 9.44 10.82 12.41
CA ILE A 192 10.77 10.59 12.98
C ILE A 192 11.78 10.44 11.85
N PRO A 193 12.76 11.35 11.68
CA PRO A 193 13.86 11.16 10.73
C PRO A 193 14.63 9.88 11.02
N THR A 194 15.00 9.13 9.99
CA THR A 194 15.70 7.84 10.15
C THR A 194 17.15 7.97 10.56
N ASP A 195 17.75 9.15 10.36
CA ASP A 195 19.10 9.53 10.79
C ASP A 195 19.15 10.06 12.24
N SER A 196 18.02 10.05 12.99
CA SER A 196 17.98 10.47 14.40
C SER A 196 18.91 9.62 15.27
N GLU A 197 19.64 10.25 16.19
CA GLU A 197 20.47 9.55 17.15
C GLU A 197 19.64 8.57 18.00
N GLY A 198 20.13 7.33 18.14
CA GLY A 198 19.42 6.26 18.86
C GLY A 198 18.41 5.47 18.00
N LEU A 199 18.19 5.85 16.72
CA LEU A 199 17.37 5.08 15.80
C LEU A 199 18.25 4.15 14.95
N VAL A 200 17.91 2.85 14.91
CA VAL A 200 18.61 1.85 14.10
C VAL A 200 17.62 1.06 13.28
N CYS A 201 17.73 1.12 11.96
CA CYS A 201 17.02 0.26 11.02
C CYS A 201 17.87 -0.98 10.70
N ARG A 202 17.31 -2.17 10.91
CA ARG A 202 17.96 -3.44 10.61
C ARG A 202 17.14 -4.19 9.56
N PRO A 203 17.56 -4.19 8.30
CA PRO A 203 16.85 -4.89 7.24
C PRO A 203 16.99 -6.41 7.37
N PHE A 204 15.95 -7.14 6.93
CA PHE A 204 15.95 -8.60 6.85
C PHE A 204 15.15 -9.06 5.64
N GLY A 205 15.52 -10.24 5.12
CA GLY A 205 14.85 -10.90 4.00
C GLY A 205 13.64 -11.72 4.45
N ASP A 206 12.87 -12.15 3.48
CA ASP A 206 11.73 -13.06 3.68
C ASP A 206 11.93 -14.40 2.95
N ILE A 207 10.93 -15.27 3.02
CA ILE A 207 11.00 -16.60 2.37
C ILE A 207 10.97 -16.49 0.83
N ALA A 208 10.43 -15.41 0.28
CA ALA A 208 10.38 -15.19 -1.16
C ALA A 208 11.77 -14.82 -1.70
N SER A 209 12.55 -14.06 -0.93
CA SER A 209 13.90 -13.64 -1.33
C SER A 209 14.74 -13.28 -0.11
N ALA A 210 15.75 -14.09 0.19
CA ALA A 210 16.71 -13.80 1.24
C ALA A 210 17.56 -12.54 0.94
N ASP A 211 17.70 -12.19 -0.34
CA ASP A 211 18.49 -11.06 -0.81
C ASP A 211 17.67 -9.77 -0.95
N ASN A 212 16.33 -9.87 -0.94
CA ASN A 212 15.44 -8.72 -0.93
C ASN A 212 15.20 -8.25 0.51
N LEU A 213 16.04 -7.35 0.99
CA LEU A 213 16.04 -6.86 2.36
C LEU A 213 15.05 -5.69 2.53
N ASP A 214 13.80 -5.84 2.10
CA ASP A 214 12.82 -4.75 2.17
C ASP A 214 12.28 -4.51 3.57
N PHE A 215 12.01 -5.57 4.34
CA PHE A 215 11.50 -5.45 5.70
C PHE A 215 12.57 -5.06 6.70
N ASN A 216 12.17 -4.29 7.73
CA ASN A 216 13.09 -3.85 8.78
C ASN A 216 12.51 -4.10 10.17
N GLU A 217 13.40 -4.47 11.10
CA GLU A 217 13.27 -4.12 12.50
C GLU A 217 13.79 -2.70 12.70
N VAL A 218 13.04 -1.88 13.42
CA VAL A 218 13.45 -0.50 13.74
C VAL A 218 13.51 -0.37 15.27
N PHE A 219 14.69 -0.06 15.79
CA PHE A 219 14.94 0.10 17.21
C PHE A 219 15.02 1.58 17.55
N PHE A 220 14.36 1.97 18.62
CA PHE A 220 14.38 3.31 19.20
C PHE A 220 14.98 3.23 20.59
N THR A 221 16.16 3.83 20.78
CA THR A 221 16.86 3.90 22.07
C THR A 221 16.93 5.37 22.49
N ASP A 222 15.93 5.79 23.25
CA ASP A 222 15.75 7.15 23.75
C ASP A 222 15.88 8.23 22.65
N VAL A 223 15.28 7.96 21.48
CA VAL A 223 15.30 8.85 20.32
C VAL A 223 14.55 10.14 20.66
N ARG A 224 15.23 11.27 20.55
CA ARG A 224 14.65 12.61 20.77
C ARG A 224 13.95 13.11 19.52
N VAL A 225 12.66 13.41 19.64
CA VAL A 225 11.78 13.83 18.53
C VAL A 225 11.08 15.12 18.93
N PRO A 226 11.22 16.23 18.17
CA PRO A 226 10.52 17.47 18.44
C PRO A 226 9.01 17.28 18.52
N ALA A 227 8.37 17.96 19.46
CA ALA A 227 6.92 17.83 19.62
C ALA A 227 6.13 18.36 18.43
N GLU A 228 6.70 19.26 17.65
CA GLU A 228 6.13 19.75 16.39
C GLU A 228 6.01 18.64 15.32
N ASN A 229 6.71 17.52 15.48
CA ASN A 229 6.59 16.33 14.62
C ASN A 229 5.36 15.46 14.95
N LEU A 230 4.54 15.84 15.93
CA LEU A 230 3.28 15.19 16.25
C LEU A 230 2.26 15.43 15.13
N VAL A 231 1.78 14.37 14.50
CA VAL A 231 0.77 14.42 13.42
C VAL A 231 -0.63 14.30 14.02
N GLY A 232 -1.44 15.33 13.82
CA GLY A 232 -2.73 15.44 14.46
C GLY A 232 -2.62 15.82 15.94
N GLU A 233 -3.58 15.39 16.76
CA GLU A 233 -3.63 15.70 18.19
C GLU A 233 -2.96 14.59 19.01
N LEU A 234 -2.44 14.95 20.19
CA LEU A 234 -1.91 14.00 21.17
C LEU A 234 -2.97 12.93 21.52
N ASN A 235 -2.57 11.68 21.55
CA ASN A 235 -3.42 10.53 21.83
C ASN A 235 -4.51 10.25 20.78
N GLN A 236 -4.45 10.90 19.61
CA GLN A 236 -5.37 10.68 18.47
C GLN A 236 -4.73 9.89 17.31
N GLY A 237 -3.59 9.27 17.52
CA GLY A 237 -2.89 8.49 16.48
C GLY A 237 -3.73 7.36 15.90
N TRP A 238 -4.66 6.78 16.67
CA TRP A 238 -5.60 5.79 16.15
C TRP A 238 -6.51 6.35 15.06
N ARG A 239 -6.93 7.61 15.18
CA ARG A 239 -7.70 8.31 14.14
C ARG A 239 -6.85 8.55 12.88
N VAL A 240 -5.58 8.91 13.05
CA VAL A 240 -4.62 9.03 11.95
C VAL A 240 -4.46 7.70 11.22
N ALA A 241 -4.22 6.59 11.95
CA ALA A 241 -4.07 5.26 11.37
C ALA A 241 -5.28 4.81 10.55
N ASN A 242 -6.50 5.05 11.04
CA ASN A 242 -7.71 4.65 10.33
C ASN A 242 -8.07 5.58 9.16
N GLY A 243 -7.81 6.89 9.28
CA GLY A 243 -8.12 7.88 8.26
C GLY A 243 -7.27 7.71 7.00
N SER A 244 -5.99 7.44 7.17
CA SER A 244 -5.03 7.24 6.07
C SER A 244 -5.34 6.01 5.22
N LEU A 245 -5.83 4.96 5.86
CA LEU A 245 -6.15 3.69 5.19
C LEU A 245 -7.53 3.70 4.49
N GLY A 246 -8.34 4.74 4.70
CA GLY A 246 -9.73 4.78 4.22
C GLY A 246 -9.85 5.01 2.70
N GLN A 247 -9.09 5.94 2.16
CA GLN A 247 -9.17 6.30 0.73
C GLN A 247 -8.54 5.24 -0.18
N GLU A 248 -7.37 4.71 0.21
CA GLU A 248 -6.67 3.67 -0.54
C GLU A 248 -7.50 2.38 -0.66
N ARG A 249 -8.20 2.01 0.40
CA ARG A 249 -8.99 0.77 0.45
C ARG A 249 -10.14 0.73 -0.56
N THR A 250 -10.69 1.86 -0.96
CA THR A 250 -11.84 1.91 -1.89
C THR A 250 -11.50 1.33 -3.27
N MET A 251 -10.23 1.45 -3.70
CA MET A 251 -9.76 0.98 -5.02
C MET A 251 -8.87 -0.27 -4.93
N MET A 252 -8.53 -0.75 -3.73
CA MET A 252 -7.62 -1.89 -3.54
C MET A 252 -8.08 -3.16 -4.28
N TRP A 253 -9.39 -3.36 -4.43
CA TRP A 253 -9.94 -4.50 -5.16
C TRP A 253 -9.50 -4.54 -6.62
N LEU A 254 -9.25 -3.37 -7.24
CA LEU A 254 -8.79 -3.30 -8.62
C LEU A 254 -7.36 -3.85 -8.76
N LEU A 255 -6.49 -3.58 -7.79
CA LEU A 255 -5.14 -4.17 -7.74
C LEU A 255 -5.20 -5.69 -7.58
N PHE A 256 -6.09 -6.21 -6.74
CA PHE A 256 -6.30 -7.66 -6.64
C PHE A 256 -6.85 -8.26 -7.94
N ALA A 257 -7.78 -7.58 -8.60
CA ALA A 257 -8.31 -8.02 -9.88
C ALA A 257 -7.23 -8.04 -10.97
N ASP A 258 -6.36 -7.03 -11.01
CA ASP A 258 -5.24 -6.96 -11.94
C ASP A 258 -4.23 -8.11 -11.71
N ARG A 259 -3.86 -8.39 -10.46
CA ARG A 259 -2.99 -9.52 -10.10
C ARG A 259 -3.62 -10.86 -10.47
N LEU A 260 -4.91 -11.04 -10.22
CA LEU A 260 -5.64 -12.24 -10.64
C LEU A 260 -5.64 -12.40 -12.17
N ASP A 261 -5.86 -11.34 -12.93
CA ASP A 261 -5.80 -11.36 -14.39
C ASP A 261 -4.43 -11.80 -14.91
N ASN A 262 -3.35 -11.29 -14.30
CA ASN A 262 -1.98 -11.70 -14.60
C ASN A 262 -1.74 -13.19 -14.27
N LEU A 263 -2.21 -13.69 -13.14
CA LEU A 263 -2.10 -15.10 -12.75
C LEU A 263 -2.90 -16.02 -13.70
N ILE A 264 -4.10 -15.59 -14.10
CA ILE A 264 -4.93 -16.30 -15.09
C ILE A 264 -4.20 -16.37 -16.44
N ALA A 265 -3.60 -15.25 -16.88
CA ALA A 265 -2.86 -15.19 -18.14
C ALA A 265 -1.64 -16.14 -18.18
N ASP A 266 -1.01 -16.40 -17.04
CA ASP A 266 0.16 -17.27 -16.90
C ASP A 266 -0.19 -18.73 -16.61
N CYS A 267 -1.41 -19.03 -16.20
CA CYS A 267 -1.85 -20.40 -15.87
C CYS A 267 -1.96 -21.27 -17.13
N ARG A 268 -1.40 -22.47 -17.08
CA ARG A 268 -1.39 -23.44 -18.20
C ARG A 268 -1.86 -24.82 -17.71
N PRO A 269 -3.17 -25.01 -17.47
CA PRO A 269 -3.68 -26.25 -16.89
C PRO A 269 -3.54 -27.42 -17.89
N GLN A 270 -2.91 -28.51 -17.44
CA GLN A 270 -2.66 -29.71 -18.24
C GLN A 270 -3.57 -30.91 -17.87
N SER A 271 -4.31 -30.80 -16.76
CA SER A 271 -5.16 -31.86 -16.24
C SER A 271 -6.61 -31.40 -16.07
N PRO A 272 -7.60 -32.29 -16.00
CA PRO A 272 -8.98 -31.94 -15.70
C PRO A 272 -9.12 -31.19 -14.37
N VAL A 273 -8.35 -31.57 -13.33
CA VAL A 273 -8.33 -30.88 -12.04
C VAL A 273 -7.78 -29.46 -12.20
N GLY A 274 -6.68 -29.29 -12.93
CA GLY A 274 -6.11 -27.98 -13.22
C GLY A 274 -7.08 -27.10 -14.01
N GLN A 275 -7.87 -27.68 -14.94
CA GLN A 275 -8.89 -26.91 -15.67
C GLN A 275 -10.02 -26.45 -14.77
N ASP A 276 -10.46 -27.25 -13.80
CA ASP A 276 -11.46 -26.86 -12.80
C ASP A 276 -10.93 -25.74 -11.89
N GLN A 277 -9.70 -25.86 -11.43
CA GLN A 277 -9.03 -24.80 -10.66
C GLN A 277 -8.88 -23.50 -11.46
N TYR A 278 -8.50 -23.60 -12.73
CA TYR A 278 -8.43 -22.45 -13.65
C TYR A 278 -9.79 -21.76 -13.83
N ALA A 279 -10.86 -22.56 -14.02
CA ALA A 279 -12.22 -22.02 -14.09
C ALA A 279 -12.61 -21.28 -12.79
N SER A 280 -12.20 -21.81 -11.64
CA SER A 280 -12.43 -21.17 -10.34
C SER A 280 -11.71 -19.80 -10.23
N MET A 281 -10.47 -19.68 -10.76
CA MET A 281 -9.77 -18.39 -10.82
C MET A 281 -10.54 -17.36 -11.64
N ILE A 282 -11.08 -17.76 -12.80
CA ILE A 282 -11.89 -16.90 -13.66
C ILE A 282 -13.18 -16.45 -12.93
N ILE A 283 -13.83 -17.35 -12.20
CA ILE A 283 -15.02 -17.04 -11.41
C ILE A 283 -14.68 -16.03 -10.33
N ASP A 284 -13.60 -16.24 -9.57
CA ASP A 284 -13.14 -15.32 -8.52
C ASP A 284 -12.85 -13.91 -9.09
N TYR A 285 -12.16 -13.86 -10.24
CA TYR A 285 -11.86 -12.59 -10.92
C TYR A 285 -13.13 -11.83 -11.30
N HIS A 286 -14.08 -12.50 -11.98
CA HIS A 286 -15.31 -11.83 -12.40
C HIS A 286 -16.19 -11.44 -11.21
N ALA A 287 -16.26 -12.26 -10.16
CA ALA A 287 -17.00 -11.93 -8.95
C ALA A 287 -16.39 -10.73 -8.22
N LEU A 288 -15.05 -10.66 -8.12
CA LEU A 288 -14.35 -9.52 -7.52
C LEU A 288 -14.61 -8.24 -8.31
N ARG A 289 -14.52 -8.29 -9.65
CA ARG A 289 -14.81 -7.14 -10.51
C ARG A 289 -16.27 -6.69 -10.41
N ALA A 290 -17.21 -7.60 -10.36
CA ALA A 290 -18.63 -7.27 -10.23
C ALA A 290 -18.95 -6.58 -8.90
N LEU A 291 -18.44 -7.14 -7.79
CA LEU A 291 -18.61 -6.57 -6.45
C LEU A 291 -17.88 -5.23 -6.32
N GLY A 292 -16.67 -5.13 -6.84
CA GLY A 292 -15.89 -3.88 -6.85
C GLY A 292 -16.58 -2.78 -7.66
N SER A 293 -17.11 -3.10 -8.85
CA SER A 293 -17.89 -2.16 -9.66
C SER A 293 -19.16 -1.71 -8.96
N ALA A 294 -19.84 -2.61 -8.24
CA ALA A 294 -21.02 -2.24 -7.45
C ALA A 294 -20.66 -1.31 -6.28
N ALA A 295 -19.52 -1.56 -5.61
CA ALA A 295 -19.01 -0.69 -4.54
C ALA A 295 -18.61 0.69 -5.10
N LEU A 296 -17.94 0.73 -6.25
CA LEU A 296 -17.58 1.96 -6.95
C LEU A 296 -18.83 2.78 -7.31
N GLY A 297 -19.88 2.13 -7.84
CA GLY A 297 -21.13 2.81 -8.17
C GLY A 297 -21.83 3.42 -6.93
N ARG A 298 -21.77 2.73 -5.76
CA ARG A 298 -22.25 3.31 -4.49
C ARG A 298 -21.39 4.50 -4.06
N ALA A 299 -20.08 4.36 -4.11
CA ALA A 299 -19.16 5.45 -3.76
C ALA A 299 -19.37 6.70 -4.64
N ALA A 300 -19.64 6.52 -5.95
CA ALA A 300 -19.95 7.61 -6.87
C ALA A 300 -21.24 8.36 -6.51
N ARG A 301 -22.18 7.69 -5.85
CA ARG A 301 -23.41 8.31 -5.33
C ARG A 301 -23.30 8.83 -3.89
N GLY A 302 -22.10 8.79 -3.29
CA GLY A 302 -21.88 9.17 -1.90
C GLY A 302 -22.40 8.13 -0.86
N GLU A 303 -22.66 6.89 -1.30
CA GLU A 303 -23.21 5.79 -0.49
C GLU A 303 -22.13 4.77 -0.09
N ALA A 304 -20.86 5.19 -0.03
CA ALA A 304 -19.74 4.29 0.30
C ALA A 304 -19.92 3.68 1.69
N ASP A 305 -19.70 2.38 1.79
CA ASP A 305 -19.76 1.64 3.04
C ASP A 305 -18.44 0.89 3.33
N THR A 306 -18.09 0.79 4.61
CA THR A 306 -16.91 0.05 5.07
C THR A 306 -17.05 -1.45 4.90
N SER A 307 -18.28 -1.96 4.76
CA SER A 307 -18.60 -3.38 4.62
C SER A 307 -18.05 -3.93 3.32
N SER A 308 -18.30 -3.20 2.21
CA SER A 308 -17.78 -3.56 0.89
C SER A 308 -16.27 -3.61 0.87
N ILE A 309 -15.59 -2.69 1.54
CA ILE A 309 -14.13 -2.63 1.62
C ILE A 309 -13.56 -3.91 2.27
N SER A 310 -14.11 -4.31 3.42
CA SER A 310 -13.67 -5.52 4.13
C SER A 310 -13.94 -6.80 3.32
N LEU A 311 -15.10 -6.88 2.68
CA LEU A 311 -15.47 -8.02 1.84
C LEU A 311 -14.54 -8.14 0.61
N LEU A 312 -14.30 -7.03 -0.09
CA LEU A 312 -13.43 -6.99 -1.28
C LEU A 312 -11.98 -7.30 -0.93
N LYS A 313 -11.48 -6.80 0.22
CA LYS A 313 -10.14 -7.13 0.71
C LYS A 313 -10.02 -8.62 1.02
N LEU A 314 -10.95 -9.19 1.78
CA LEU A 314 -10.95 -10.61 2.13
C LEU A 314 -11.00 -11.48 0.86
N MET A 315 -11.96 -11.23 -0.02
CA MET A 315 -12.15 -11.98 -1.25
C MET A 315 -10.95 -11.87 -2.17
N GLY A 316 -10.45 -10.65 -2.41
CA GLY A 316 -9.34 -10.40 -3.33
C GLY A 316 -8.04 -11.05 -2.86
N SER A 317 -7.65 -10.85 -1.59
CA SER A 317 -6.41 -11.43 -1.07
C SER A 317 -6.42 -12.96 -1.01
N GLU A 318 -7.54 -13.57 -0.65
CA GLU A 318 -7.65 -15.03 -0.63
C GLU A 318 -7.74 -15.63 -2.05
N ALA A 319 -8.39 -14.95 -2.99
CA ALA A 319 -8.41 -15.38 -4.39
C ALA A 319 -7.01 -15.29 -5.02
N GLU A 320 -6.25 -14.21 -4.76
CA GLU A 320 -4.85 -14.08 -5.20
C GLU A 320 -3.99 -15.22 -4.66
N CYS A 321 -4.09 -15.53 -3.36
CA CYS A 321 -3.35 -16.62 -2.73
C CYS A 321 -3.68 -17.98 -3.37
N ARG A 322 -4.97 -18.29 -3.59
CA ARG A 322 -5.39 -19.53 -4.27
C ARG A 322 -4.91 -19.59 -5.72
N ALA A 323 -5.02 -18.48 -6.45
CA ALA A 323 -4.61 -18.43 -7.86
C ALA A 323 -3.08 -18.61 -8.00
N ALA A 324 -2.28 -18.02 -7.11
CA ALA A 324 -0.83 -18.19 -7.10
C ALA A 324 -0.43 -19.66 -6.81
N ASP A 325 -1.15 -20.36 -5.92
CA ASP A 325 -0.96 -21.80 -5.68
C ASP A 325 -1.27 -22.63 -6.94
N VAL A 326 -2.34 -22.32 -7.64
CA VAL A 326 -2.70 -22.99 -8.90
C VAL A 326 -1.62 -22.77 -9.96
N VAL A 327 -1.15 -21.54 -10.14
CA VAL A 327 -0.07 -21.21 -11.10
C VAL A 327 1.20 -21.96 -10.73
N LEU A 328 1.62 -21.97 -9.46
CA LEU A 328 2.78 -22.71 -9.00
C LEU A 328 2.66 -24.21 -9.30
N SER A 329 1.52 -24.81 -8.94
CA SER A 329 1.29 -26.25 -9.14
C SER A 329 1.22 -26.66 -10.61
N THR A 330 0.81 -25.77 -11.50
CA THR A 330 0.73 -26.00 -12.95
C THR A 330 2.01 -25.64 -13.71
N SER A 331 2.96 -24.97 -13.08
CA SER A 331 4.25 -24.58 -13.67
C SER A 331 5.27 -25.74 -13.76
N GLY A 332 4.98 -26.91 -13.18
CA GLY A 332 5.88 -28.03 -13.15
C GLY A 332 7.22 -27.70 -12.47
N ILE A 333 8.34 -28.18 -13.03
CA ILE A 333 9.68 -27.96 -12.46
C ILE A 333 10.09 -26.48 -12.50
N ASP A 334 9.58 -25.72 -13.47
CA ASP A 334 9.87 -24.28 -13.60
C ASP A 334 9.31 -23.48 -12.40
N GLY A 335 8.26 -24.00 -11.75
CA GLY A 335 7.72 -23.43 -10.52
C GLY A 335 8.69 -23.44 -9.33
N LEU A 336 9.72 -24.27 -9.39
CA LEU A 336 10.75 -24.38 -8.35
C LEU A 336 11.97 -23.46 -8.60
N LEU A 337 11.98 -22.72 -9.71
CA LEU A 337 13.09 -21.80 -10.01
C LEU A 337 13.12 -20.65 -9.01
N HIS A 338 14.31 -20.42 -8.47
CA HIS A 338 14.54 -19.32 -7.53
C HIS A 338 14.29 -17.95 -8.20
N PRO A 339 13.69 -17.00 -7.49
CA PRO A 339 13.27 -15.68 -8.01
C PRO A 339 14.36 -14.83 -8.64
N VAL A 340 15.65 -15.04 -8.33
CA VAL A 340 16.81 -14.30 -8.89
C VAL A 340 16.83 -14.19 -10.42
N THR A 341 16.05 -15.04 -11.12
CA THR A 341 15.96 -15.04 -12.59
C THR A 341 14.71 -14.35 -13.12
N GLY A 342 13.89 -13.74 -12.27
CA GLY A 342 12.69 -13.05 -12.69
C GLY A 342 12.98 -11.95 -13.72
N ARG A 343 12.17 -11.89 -14.79
CA ARG A 343 12.31 -10.87 -15.81
C ARG A 343 11.77 -9.55 -15.27
N TYR A 344 12.69 -8.60 -15.07
CA TYR A 344 12.31 -7.23 -14.78
C TYR A 344 11.55 -6.64 -15.99
N GLN A 345 10.39 -6.06 -15.72
CA GLN A 345 9.78 -5.11 -16.65
C GLN A 345 9.97 -3.70 -16.11
N HIS A 346 10.47 -2.81 -16.98
CA HIS A 346 10.61 -1.41 -16.67
C HIS A 346 9.26 -0.84 -16.20
N MET A 347 9.25 0.13 -15.35
CA MET A 347 8.05 0.77 -14.79
C MET A 347 7.19 -0.08 -13.87
N ASN A 348 7.51 -1.36 -13.67
CA ASN A 348 6.76 -2.21 -12.76
C ASN A 348 7.65 -2.69 -11.62
N ASN A 349 7.10 -2.79 -10.40
CA ASN A 349 7.83 -3.47 -9.37
C ASN A 349 7.79 -4.99 -9.61
N ASP A 350 8.68 -5.74 -8.97
CA ASP A 350 8.88 -7.17 -9.21
C ASP A 350 7.65 -8.07 -8.93
N GLU A 351 6.58 -7.53 -8.32
CA GLU A 351 5.39 -8.31 -7.98
C GLU A 351 4.69 -8.93 -9.19
N TYR A 352 4.79 -8.34 -10.38
CA TYR A 352 4.13 -8.84 -11.59
C TYR A 352 4.96 -9.87 -12.37
N PHE A 353 6.27 -9.94 -12.13
CA PHE A 353 7.21 -10.77 -12.93
C PHE A 353 8.07 -11.69 -12.08
N ALA A 354 7.77 -11.75 -10.82
CA ALA A 354 8.28 -12.73 -9.92
C ALA A 354 8.04 -14.15 -10.44
N SER A 355 8.94 -15.07 -10.14
CA SER A 355 8.72 -16.48 -10.42
C SER A 355 7.40 -16.97 -9.82
N SER A 356 6.86 -18.09 -10.32
CA SER A 356 5.64 -18.68 -9.73
C SER A 356 5.79 -18.93 -8.23
N PHE A 357 6.99 -19.32 -7.78
CA PHE A 357 7.31 -19.50 -6.37
C PHE A 357 7.22 -18.18 -5.57
N GLU A 358 7.79 -17.11 -6.11
CA GLU A 358 7.76 -15.81 -5.43
C GLU A 358 6.32 -15.25 -5.35
N ARG A 359 5.55 -15.36 -6.43
CA ARG A 359 4.12 -14.98 -6.42
C ARG A 359 3.31 -15.77 -5.40
N TYR A 360 3.58 -17.07 -5.27
CA TYR A 360 2.95 -17.91 -4.25
C TYR A 360 3.28 -17.46 -2.83
N THR A 361 4.56 -17.26 -2.53
CA THR A 361 4.99 -16.85 -1.19
C THR A 361 4.53 -15.43 -0.83
N ARG A 362 4.54 -14.50 -1.77
CA ARG A 362 4.03 -13.12 -1.59
C ARG A 362 2.51 -13.07 -1.50
N GLY A 363 1.79 -13.93 -2.20
CA GLY A 363 0.33 -14.04 -2.11
C GLY A 363 -0.16 -14.26 -0.67
N VAL A 364 0.61 -14.98 0.14
CA VAL A 364 0.31 -15.14 1.57
C VAL A 364 0.36 -13.80 2.31
N ALA A 365 1.32 -12.92 2.00
CA ALA A 365 1.42 -11.60 2.63
C ALA A 365 0.19 -10.72 2.37
N ALA A 366 -0.46 -10.88 1.20
CA ALA A 366 -1.70 -10.17 0.87
C ALA A 366 -2.86 -10.52 1.82
N THR A 367 -2.87 -11.73 2.41
CA THR A 367 -3.88 -12.16 3.39
C THR A 367 -3.61 -11.60 4.79
N ILE A 368 -2.42 -11.03 5.04
CA ILE A 368 -1.97 -10.53 6.35
C ILE A 368 -1.98 -9.00 6.39
N ALA A 369 -1.37 -8.34 5.40
CA ALA A 369 -1.23 -6.89 5.34
C ALA A 369 -2.59 -6.18 5.25
N GLY A 370 -2.69 -4.97 5.85
CA GLY A 370 -3.93 -4.19 5.85
C GLY A 370 -5.08 -4.79 6.68
N GLY A 371 -4.77 -5.66 7.63
CA GLY A 371 -5.70 -6.45 8.45
C GLY A 371 -5.87 -7.86 7.90
N THR A 372 -5.56 -8.87 8.74
CA THR A 372 -5.60 -10.28 8.32
C THR A 372 -6.98 -10.72 7.85
N SER A 373 -7.05 -11.83 7.13
CA SER A 373 -8.33 -12.45 6.72
C SER A 373 -9.26 -12.66 7.91
N GLU A 374 -8.72 -13.05 9.08
CA GLU A 374 -9.48 -13.23 10.34
C GLU A 374 -10.02 -11.89 10.85
N ILE A 375 -9.21 -10.82 10.81
CA ILE A 375 -9.66 -9.47 11.17
C ILE A 375 -10.77 -9.00 10.23
N GLN A 376 -10.65 -9.23 8.92
CA GLN A 376 -11.70 -8.88 7.97
C GLN A 376 -13.00 -9.67 8.24
N ARG A 377 -12.91 -10.97 8.55
CA ARG A 377 -14.06 -11.78 8.95
C ARG A 377 -14.71 -11.25 10.22
N ASN A 378 -13.92 -10.83 11.22
CA ASN A 378 -14.44 -10.22 12.45
C ASN A 378 -15.16 -8.88 12.17
N ILE A 379 -14.59 -8.04 11.32
CA ILE A 379 -15.23 -6.78 10.91
C ILE A 379 -16.56 -7.06 10.21
N ILE A 380 -16.59 -7.99 9.27
CA ILE A 380 -17.81 -8.39 8.55
C ILE A 380 -18.84 -8.95 9.54
N ALA A 381 -18.44 -9.86 10.42
CA ALA A 381 -19.32 -10.48 11.39
C ALA A 381 -19.96 -9.43 12.32
N GLN A 382 -19.19 -8.50 12.85
CA GLN A 382 -19.64 -7.53 13.86
C GLN A 382 -20.36 -6.34 13.23
N HIS A 383 -19.84 -5.78 12.14
CA HIS A 383 -20.34 -4.51 11.60
C HIS A 383 -21.28 -4.67 10.40
N VAL A 384 -21.25 -5.82 9.70
CA VAL A 384 -22.15 -6.10 8.58
C VAL A 384 -23.30 -6.99 9.02
N LEU A 385 -22.97 -8.10 9.70
CA LEU A 385 -23.97 -9.10 10.11
C LEU A 385 -24.54 -8.84 11.50
N GLY A 386 -24.02 -7.88 12.27
CA GLY A 386 -24.50 -7.54 13.60
C GLY A 386 -24.29 -8.65 14.64
N LEU A 387 -23.34 -9.56 14.41
CA LEU A 387 -23.07 -10.66 15.35
C LEU A 387 -22.36 -10.13 16.61
N PRO A 388 -22.58 -10.75 17.77
CA PRO A 388 -21.94 -10.34 19.02
C PRO A 388 -20.41 -10.51 18.93
N ARG A 389 -19.70 -9.67 19.68
CA ARG A 389 -18.26 -9.87 19.92
C ARG A 389 -18.08 -11.10 20.79
N GLY A 390 -17.19 -12.01 20.37
CA GLY A 390 -16.80 -13.15 21.18
C GLY A 390 -15.90 -12.75 22.35
#